data_9eadb0758fd01ad047d556edb8be7508
#
_entry.id   9eadb0758fd01ad047d556edb8be7508
#
_cell.length_a   1.000
_cell.length_b   1.000
_cell.length_c   1.000
_cell.angle_alpha   90.00
_cell.angle_beta   90.00
_cell.angle_gamma   90.00
#
_symmetry.space_group_name_H-M   'P 1'
#
loop_
_entity.id
_entity.type
_entity.pdbx_description
1 polymer ?
#
loop_
_entity_poly.entity_id
_entity_poly.type
_entity_poly.pdbx_seq_one_letter_code
_entity_poly.pdbx_strand_id
1 'polypeptide(L)'
;AKQLARDVQDLKKKGARDEATESEIEEKQALEEAWKDLINREYVNKETLQVLTDEGLLPNYAFPEEGIKLDGIITRIRTRSTDQQDPVKKDDSKRNVYKRLKFQRAASSGLLEIAPNNTFFVDEYVMHIDQVQLENEKTEKWRFCPSCQHAILENDTTVSSACPECGDPQWRSNGQERNALKVKTVYAWADLRKDRIVDNIEERRPLQQQKISLSSISSTAERHVFANKSIPGGFRFEYISAVTLRDFNFGMPEEVESEFRIAQTKINGNGFSVCRGCGRLRNDENTKRNVRPEQHEASCPFVDSPDADDIWINGLILYREFTSEAVRIKVPLTNDESPETTMHSLAAALHLGLRRYFHGSVDHLRIVPMVEHKFDHIARRYILIHDTVPGGTGYLKELLSDKDNLFTLLQTAYKAITECGCGSEDGCYQCVYQHRDSSTRPFISKSAAIRVLGLILAQQDSVARTSSADDDDLWPGESELERNFINSLRN
;
A
#
# COMPACT_ATOMS: atom_id res chain seq x y z
N ALA A 1 -15.66 -24.22 19.43
CA ALA A 1 -17.13 -24.13 19.43
C ALA A 1 -17.79 -25.42 19.96
N LYS A 2 -17.62 -26.60 19.31
CA LYS A 2 -18.29 -27.84 19.76
C LYS A 2 -17.96 -28.25 21.20
N GLN A 3 -16.73 -28.05 21.66
CA GLN A 3 -16.33 -28.34 23.04
C GLN A 3 -16.94 -27.34 24.02
N LEU A 4 -16.92 -26.04 23.70
CA LEU A 4 -17.54 -24.98 24.48
C LEU A 4 -19.05 -25.19 24.64
N ALA A 5 -19.76 -25.60 23.57
CA ALA A 5 -21.18 -25.90 23.63
C ALA A 5 -21.49 -27.08 24.60
N ARG A 6 -20.63 -28.11 24.68
CA ARG A 6 -20.74 -29.21 25.63
C ARG A 6 -20.50 -28.73 27.05
N ASP A 7 -19.46 -27.92 27.24
CA ASP A 7 -19.10 -27.39 28.58
C ASP A 7 -20.23 -26.52 29.14
N VAL A 8 -20.88 -25.69 28.29
CA VAL A 8 -22.07 -24.89 28.64
C VAL A 8 -23.24 -25.78 29.02
N GLN A 9 -23.48 -26.86 28.27
CA GLN A 9 -24.56 -27.80 28.58
C GLN A 9 -24.32 -28.55 29.90
N ASP A 10 -23.09 -28.93 30.17
CA ASP A 10 -22.71 -29.63 31.40
C ASP A 10 -22.78 -28.72 32.63
N LEU A 11 -22.42 -27.43 32.50
CA LEU A 11 -22.59 -26.44 33.55
C LEU A 11 -24.09 -26.21 33.85
N LYS A 12 -24.92 -26.08 32.83
CA LYS A 12 -26.38 -25.94 32.98
C LYS A 12 -27.06 -27.17 33.64
N LYS A 13 -26.50 -28.37 33.46
CA LYS A 13 -27.02 -29.60 34.07
C LYS A 13 -26.63 -29.73 35.55
N LYS A 14 -25.53 -29.11 35.97
CA LYS A 14 -25.04 -29.19 37.37
C LYS A 14 -25.90 -28.45 38.39
N GLY A 15 -26.84 -27.63 37.96
CA GLY A 15 -27.94 -27.14 38.82
C GLY A 15 -27.59 -26.17 39.93
N ALA A 16 -26.33 -25.75 40.07
CA ALA A 16 -25.92 -24.77 41.08
C ALA A 16 -26.19 -23.37 40.49
N ARG A 17 -27.09 -22.65 41.10
CA ARG A 17 -27.40 -21.24 40.74
C ARG A 17 -26.62 -20.27 41.62
N ASP A 18 -25.31 -20.37 41.59
CA ASP A 18 -24.46 -19.33 42.16
C ASP A 18 -24.17 -18.28 41.08
N GLU A 19 -24.16 -17.01 41.48
CA GLU A 19 -23.89 -15.85 40.61
C GLU A 19 -22.59 -16.02 39.79
N ALA A 20 -21.58 -16.67 40.39
CA ALA A 20 -20.32 -17.03 39.71
C ALA A 20 -20.52 -18.04 38.57
N THR A 21 -21.42 -19.02 38.76
CA THR A 21 -21.68 -20.06 37.73
C THR A 21 -22.52 -19.49 36.57
N GLU A 22 -23.43 -18.53 36.84
CA GLU A 22 -24.16 -17.82 35.80
C GLU A 22 -23.22 -16.94 34.97
N SER A 23 -22.31 -16.21 35.60
CA SER A 23 -21.30 -15.42 34.90
C SER A 23 -20.38 -16.27 34.02
N GLU A 24 -19.95 -17.44 34.50
CA GLU A 24 -19.14 -18.39 33.72
C GLU A 24 -19.91 -18.97 32.51
N ILE A 25 -21.19 -19.20 32.65
CA ILE A 25 -22.06 -19.66 31.55
C ILE A 25 -22.22 -18.57 30.52
N GLU A 26 -22.44 -17.31 30.91
CA GLU A 26 -22.55 -16.16 30.00
C GLU A 26 -21.26 -15.92 29.24
N GLU A 27 -20.11 -15.98 29.92
CA GLU A 27 -18.80 -15.83 29.28
C GLU A 27 -18.53 -16.93 28.24
N LYS A 28 -18.82 -18.20 28.59
CA LYS A 28 -18.64 -19.31 27.64
C LYS A 28 -19.64 -19.26 26.47
N GLN A 29 -20.84 -18.76 26.67
CA GLN A 29 -21.81 -18.55 25.60
C GLN A 29 -21.37 -17.43 24.65
N ALA A 30 -20.91 -16.32 25.20
CA ALA A 30 -20.37 -15.23 24.40
C ALA A 30 -19.14 -15.68 23.57
N LEU A 31 -18.27 -16.51 24.17
CA LEU A 31 -17.13 -17.08 23.48
C LEU A 31 -17.53 -18.08 22.39
N GLU A 32 -18.57 -18.90 22.63
CA GLU A 32 -19.11 -19.81 21.61
C GLU A 32 -19.72 -19.07 20.42
N GLU A 33 -20.47 -17.99 20.67
CA GLU A 33 -21.02 -17.14 19.61
C GLU A 33 -19.94 -16.43 18.82
N ALA A 34 -18.92 -15.90 19.50
CA ALA A 34 -17.77 -15.28 18.83
C ALA A 34 -17.02 -16.27 17.93
N TRP A 35 -16.82 -17.52 18.39
CA TRP A 35 -16.22 -18.58 17.57
C TRP A 35 -17.10 -18.99 16.39
N LYS A 36 -18.43 -19.06 16.56
CA LYS A 36 -19.35 -19.34 15.46
C LYS A 36 -19.32 -18.24 14.41
N ASP A 37 -19.32 -17.00 14.85
CA ASP A 37 -19.24 -15.83 13.97
C ASP A 37 -17.90 -15.78 13.23
N LEU A 38 -16.80 -16.11 13.91
CA LEU A 38 -15.49 -16.21 13.29
C LEU A 38 -15.48 -17.32 12.20
N ILE A 39 -15.95 -18.51 12.53
CA ILE A 39 -16.01 -19.63 11.59
C ILE A 39 -16.91 -19.28 10.39
N ASN A 40 -18.09 -18.70 10.63
CA ASN A 40 -18.98 -18.31 9.55
C ASN A 40 -18.35 -17.21 8.67
N ARG A 41 -17.63 -16.26 9.27
CA ARG A 41 -17.01 -15.15 8.57
C ARG A 41 -15.78 -15.58 7.78
N GLU A 42 -14.93 -16.42 8.38
CA GLU A 42 -13.64 -16.79 7.81
C GLU A 42 -13.68 -18.01 6.88
N TYR A 43 -14.63 -18.94 7.08
CA TYR A 43 -14.66 -20.20 6.33
C TYR A 43 -15.97 -20.45 5.58
N VAL A 44 -17.14 -20.13 6.16
CA VAL A 44 -18.43 -20.47 5.53
C VAL A 44 -18.82 -19.46 4.44
N ASN A 45 -18.51 -18.19 4.64
CA ASN A 45 -18.87 -17.11 3.72
C ASN A 45 -17.75 -16.75 2.72
N LYS A 46 -16.57 -17.36 2.83
CA LYS A 46 -15.51 -17.22 1.81
C LYS A 46 -15.73 -18.20 0.67
N GLU A 47 -15.36 -17.80 -0.53
CA GLU A 47 -15.28 -18.75 -1.64
C GLU A 47 -14.27 -19.85 -1.34
N THR A 48 -14.62 -21.09 -1.63
CA THR A 48 -13.80 -22.28 -1.32
C THR A 48 -12.36 -22.15 -1.86
N LEU A 49 -12.23 -21.60 -3.06
CA LEU A 49 -10.93 -21.39 -3.68
C LEU A 49 -10.07 -20.37 -2.91
N GLN A 50 -10.68 -19.33 -2.39
CA GLN A 50 -9.98 -18.30 -1.59
C GLN A 50 -9.49 -18.88 -0.26
N VAL A 51 -10.30 -19.71 0.41
CA VAL A 51 -9.88 -20.40 1.63
C VAL A 51 -8.68 -21.32 1.37
N LEU A 52 -8.73 -22.11 0.29
CA LEU A 52 -7.64 -23.02 -0.07
C LEU A 52 -6.34 -22.30 -0.42
N THR A 53 -6.45 -21.09 -0.95
CA THR A 53 -5.30 -20.25 -1.29
C THR A 53 -4.71 -19.58 -0.05
N ASP A 54 -5.56 -19.03 0.81
CA ASP A 54 -5.15 -18.38 2.07
C ASP A 54 -4.45 -19.38 3.02
N GLU A 55 -4.88 -20.64 3.01
CA GLU A 55 -4.28 -21.74 3.77
C GLU A 55 -3.05 -22.37 3.07
N GLY A 56 -2.64 -21.83 1.92
CA GLY A 56 -1.46 -22.32 1.16
C GLY A 56 -1.64 -23.71 0.53
N LEU A 57 -2.87 -24.22 0.44
CA LEU A 57 -3.18 -25.51 -0.17
C LEU A 57 -3.24 -25.45 -1.70
N LEU A 58 -3.45 -24.26 -2.25
CA LEU A 58 -3.36 -23.99 -3.69
C LEU A 58 -2.30 -22.90 -3.96
N PRO A 59 -1.52 -23.05 -5.02
CA PRO A 59 -0.63 -21.98 -5.45
C PRO A 59 -1.42 -20.76 -5.88
N ASN A 60 -0.96 -19.58 -5.49
CA ASN A 60 -1.66 -18.31 -5.63
C ASN A 60 -1.59 -17.70 -7.06
N TYR A 61 -1.46 -18.55 -8.08
CA TYR A 61 -1.20 -18.14 -9.47
C TYR A 61 -2.34 -17.39 -10.18
N ALA A 62 -3.55 -17.38 -9.64
CA ALA A 62 -4.70 -16.84 -10.37
C ALA A 62 -5.71 -16.09 -9.50
N PHE A 63 -5.44 -15.91 -8.21
CA PHE A 63 -6.40 -15.28 -7.31
C PHE A 63 -5.97 -13.86 -7.01
N PRO A 64 -6.81 -12.86 -7.27
CA PRO A 64 -6.48 -11.49 -6.95
C PRO A 64 -6.31 -11.33 -5.44
N GLU A 65 -5.42 -10.42 -5.04
CA GLU A 65 -5.29 -9.98 -3.65
C GLU A 65 -6.67 -9.68 -3.04
N GLU A 66 -6.91 -10.09 -1.79
CA GLU A 66 -8.17 -9.77 -1.10
C GLU A 66 -8.35 -8.25 -1.09
N GLY A 67 -9.44 -7.79 -1.72
CA GLY A 67 -9.71 -6.36 -1.80
C GLY A 67 -10.17 -5.79 -0.47
N ILE A 68 -10.07 -4.48 -0.32
CA ILE A 68 -10.61 -3.77 0.83
C ILE A 68 -12.12 -3.68 0.66
N LYS A 69 -12.86 -4.11 1.69
CA LYS A 69 -14.32 -4.10 1.74
C LYS A 69 -14.81 -2.75 2.26
N LEU A 70 -15.86 -2.23 1.64
CA LEU A 70 -16.58 -1.06 2.12
C LEU A 70 -18.00 -1.46 2.47
N ASP A 71 -18.34 -1.39 3.74
CA ASP A 71 -19.69 -1.61 4.26
C ASP A 71 -20.35 -0.24 4.48
N GLY A 72 -21.36 0.06 3.66
CA GLY A 72 -22.06 1.35 3.67
C GLY A 72 -23.47 1.25 4.24
N ILE A 73 -23.90 2.28 4.94
CA ILE A 73 -25.27 2.43 5.42
C ILE A 73 -25.85 3.77 4.99
N ILE A 74 -27.08 3.75 4.47
CA ILE A 74 -27.87 4.97 4.24
C ILE A 74 -28.88 5.06 5.39
N THR A 75 -28.84 6.16 6.14
CA THR A 75 -29.67 6.35 7.32
C THR A 75 -30.43 7.67 7.25
N ARG A 76 -31.55 7.76 7.95
CA ARG A 76 -32.25 9.02 8.14
C ARG A 76 -31.86 9.59 9.50
N ILE A 77 -31.09 10.69 9.50
CA ILE A 77 -30.78 11.45 10.72
C ILE A 77 -32.01 12.29 11.06
N ARG A 78 -32.59 12.09 12.25
CA ARG A 78 -33.61 12.99 12.79
C ARG A 78 -32.88 14.12 13.50
N THR A 79 -32.93 15.33 12.96
CA THR A 79 -32.60 16.54 13.72
C THR A 79 -33.65 16.72 14.82
N ARG A 80 -33.21 16.80 16.09
CA ARG A 80 -34.07 17.26 17.16
C ARG A 80 -34.52 18.69 16.80
N SER A 81 -35.79 18.82 16.39
CA SER A 81 -36.43 20.15 16.34
C SER A 81 -36.56 20.64 17.79
N THR A 82 -36.12 21.85 18.04
CA THR A 82 -36.24 22.57 19.33
C THR A 82 -37.69 22.98 19.63
N ASP A 83 -38.68 22.50 18.91
CA ASP A 83 -40.08 22.76 19.19
C ASP A 83 -40.59 21.80 20.27
N GLN A 84 -40.69 22.35 21.45
CA GLN A 84 -41.40 21.78 22.58
C GLN A 84 -42.87 21.60 22.21
N GLN A 85 -43.39 20.41 22.43
CA GLN A 85 -44.75 19.97 22.62
C GLN A 85 -45.12 18.77 21.75
N ASP A 86 -44.56 17.61 22.09
CA ASP A 86 -45.31 16.34 22.02
C ASP A 86 -44.61 15.30 22.92
N PRO A 87 -45.32 14.67 23.86
CA PRO A 87 -44.77 13.60 24.69
C PRO A 87 -44.78 12.30 23.91
N VAL A 88 -43.82 12.14 23.02
CA VAL A 88 -43.64 10.91 22.24
C VAL A 88 -42.66 9.98 22.94
N LYS A 89 -43.21 8.84 23.26
CA LYS A 89 -42.65 7.59 23.78
C LYS A 89 -41.11 7.43 23.64
N LYS A 90 -40.52 7.02 24.78
CA LYS A 90 -39.10 6.69 25.01
C LYS A 90 -38.52 5.49 24.25
N ASP A 91 -38.87 5.26 23.00
CA ASP A 91 -38.37 4.11 22.24
C ASP A 91 -37.77 4.48 20.86
N ASP A 92 -37.25 5.69 20.72
CA ASP A 92 -36.80 6.24 19.42
C ASP A 92 -35.27 6.26 19.23
N SER A 93 -34.51 5.39 19.91
CA SER A 93 -33.06 5.24 19.68
C SER A 93 -32.71 4.36 18.46
N LYS A 94 -33.68 3.76 17.79
CA LYS A 94 -33.44 2.96 16.59
C LYS A 94 -33.34 3.88 15.37
N ARG A 95 -32.11 4.14 14.91
CA ARG A 95 -31.87 4.72 13.59
C ARG A 95 -32.50 3.80 12.54
N ASN A 96 -33.43 4.31 11.77
CA ASN A 96 -33.96 3.56 10.65
C ASN A 96 -32.89 3.48 9.56
N VAL A 97 -32.18 2.36 9.48
CA VAL A 97 -31.30 2.03 8.35
C VAL A 97 -32.19 1.85 7.13
N TYR A 98 -32.05 2.72 6.14
CA TYR A 98 -32.80 2.67 4.90
C TYR A 98 -32.25 1.59 3.95
N LYS A 99 -30.92 1.58 3.75
CA LYS A 99 -30.25 0.66 2.85
C LYS A 99 -28.86 0.30 3.39
N ARG A 100 -28.48 -0.96 3.20
CA ARG A 100 -27.10 -1.42 3.43
C ARG A 100 -26.46 -1.72 2.09
N LEU A 101 -25.22 -1.31 1.91
CA LEU A 101 -24.45 -1.47 0.68
C LEU A 101 -23.12 -2.12 1.01
N LYS A 102 -22.67 -3.03 0.16
CA LYS A 102 -21.38 -3.70 0.29
C LYS A 102 -20.64 -3.59 -1.03
N PHE A 103 -19.42 -3.11 -0.96
CA PHE A 103 -18.52 -2.99 -2.11
C PHE A 103 -17.16 -3.55 -1.75
N GLN A 104 -16.39 -3.85 -2.77
CA GLN A 104 -15.00 -4.25 -2.64
C GLN A 104 -14.18 -3.53 -3.71
N ARG A 105 -13.02 -3.03 -3.31
CA ARG A 105 -12.02 -2.46 -4.21
C ARG A 105 -10.76 -3.28 -4.14
N ALA A 106 -10.05 -3.41 -5.26
CA ALA A 106 -8.71 -3.99 -5.23
C ALA A 106 -7.86 -3.28 -4.18
N ALA A 107 -7.10 -4.00 -3.36
CA ALA A 107 -6.39 -3.40 -2.24
C ALA A 107 -5.40 -2.31 -2.68
N SER A 108 -4.86 -2.42 -3.91
CA SER A 108 -3.95 -1.42 -4.49
C SER A 108 -4.59 -0.04 -4.68
N SER A 109 -5.84 0.02 -5.11
CA SER A 109 -6.60 1.27 -5.26
C SER A 109 -7.40 1.59 -4.00
N GLY A 110 -7.97 0.58 -3.36
CA GLY A 110 -8.80 0.74 -2.17
C GLY A 110 -8.09 1.40 -1.00
N LEU A 111 -6.78 1.17 -0.85
CA LEU A 111 -5.97 1.79 0.19
C LEU A 111 -6.01 3.34 0.16
N LEU A 112 -6.26 3.93 -1.00
CA LEU A 112 -6.42 5.37 -1.16
C LEU A 112 -7.87 5.77 -1.42
N GLU A 113 -8.56 5.09 -2.35
CA GLU A 113 -9.89 5.50 -2.81
C GLU A 113 -10.96 5.40 -1.73
N ILE A 114 -10.90 4.33 -0.93
CA ILE A 114 -11.85 4.10 0.17
C ILE A 114 -11.24 4.23 1.56
N ALA A 115 -10.16 5.00 1.67
CA ALA A 115 -9.61 5.35 2.97
C ALA A 115 -10.50 6.33 3.74
N PRO A 116 -10.39 6.39 5.07
CA PRO A 116 -11.11 7.38 5.87
C PRO A 116 -10.89 8.82 5.39
N ASN A 117 -11.86 9.68 5.62
CA ASN A 117 -11.97 11.05 5.10
C ASN A 117 -12.33 11.16 3.60
N ASN A 118 -12.31 10.07 2.85
CA ASN A 118 -12.77 10.10 1.46
C ASN A 118 -14.29 9.91 1.35
N THR A 119 -14.79 10.19 0.16
CA THR A 119 -16.18 9.97 -0.22
C THR A 119 -16.26 8.92 -1.31
N PHE A 120 -17.32 8.13 -1.28
CA PHE A 120 -17.61 7.12 -2.28
C PHE A 120 -19.00 7.34 -2.87
N PHE A 121 -19.09 7.42 -4.20
CA PHE A 121 -20.33 7.72 -4.90
C PHE A 121 -21.02 6.43 -5.32
N VAL A 122 -22.26 6.25 -4.90
CA VAL A 122 -23.02 5.04 -5.21
C VAL A 122 -24.52 5.27 -5.08
N ASP A 123 -25.32 4.69 -5.98
CA ASP A 123 -26.80 4.70 -5.95
C ASP A 123 -27.39 6.09 -5.67
N GLU A 124 -26.91 7.12 -6.35
CA GLU A 124 -27.32 8.51 -6.18
C GLU A 124 -26.95 9.15 -4.83
N TYR A 125 -26.06 8.53 -4.05
CA TYR A 125 -25.61 9.05 -2.76
C TYR A 125 -24.10 9.25 -2.69
N VAL A 126 -23.72 10.24 -1.89
CA VAL A 126 -22.33 10.48 -1.47
C VAL A 126 -22.13 9.80 -0.12
N MET A 127 -21.40 8.69 -0.12
CA MET A 127 -21.05 7.97 1.09
C MET A 127 -19.79 8.56 1.72
N HIS A 128 -19.84 8.85 3.02
CA HIS A 128 -18.69 9.37 3.78
C HIS A 128 -18.00 8.22 4.51
N ILE A 129 -16.72 8.01 4.24
CA ILE A 129 -15.93 6.95 4.87
C ILE A 129 -15.31 7.52 6.14
N ASP A 130 -15.82 7.09 7.28
CA ASP A 130 -15.49 7.66 8.59
C ASP A 130 -15.03 6.65 9.64
N GLN A 131 -14.84 5.37 9.24
CA GLN A 131 -14.52 4.34 10.20
C GLN A 131 -13.69 3.22 9.56
N VAL A 132 -12.75 2.67 10.33
CA VAL A 132 -11.99 1.45 9.99
C VAL A 132 -12.37 0.33 10.94
N GLN A 133 -12.32 -0.91 10.45
CA GLN A 133 -12.53 -2.07 11.30
C GLN A 133 -11.26 -2.30 12.15
N LEU A 134 -11.39 -2.19 13.48
CA LEU A 134 -10.35 -2.53 14.43
C LEU A 134 -10.57 -3.88 15.11
N GLU A 135 -11.80 -4.41 15.08
CA GLU A 135 -12.12 -5.70 15.67
C GLU A 135 -11.29 -6.81 15.03
N ASN A 136 -10.60 -7.59 15.87
CA ASN A 136 -9.68 -8.67 15.48
C ASN A 136 -8.42 -8.23 14.68
N GLU A 137 -8.29 -6.98 14.32
CA GLU A 137 -7.07 -6.44 13.69
C GLU A 137 -6.22 -5.76 14.76
N LYS A 138 -5.04 -6.28 14.99
CA LYS A 138 -4.08 -5.64 15.91
C LYS A 138 -3.43 -4.47 15.20
N THR A 139 -3.42 -3.31 15.84
CA THR A 139 -2.53 -2.24 15.41
C THR A 139 -1.09 -2.69 15.64
N GLU A 140 -0.29 -2.57 14.63
CA GLU A 140 1.10 -2.97 14.61
C GLU A 140 1.99 -1.73 14.69
N LYS A 141 3.11 -1.85 15.37
CA LYS A 141 4.09 -0.76 15.47
C LYS A 141 5.18 -0.97 14.43
N TRP A 142 5.26 -0.07 13.48
CA TRP A 142 6.23 -0.09 12.40
C TRP A 142 7.30 0.96 12.60
N ARG A 143 8.55 0.60 12.32
CA ARG A 143 9.69 1.51 12.32
C ARG A 143 10.21 1.65 10.89
N PHE A 144 10.48 2.89 10.48
CA PHE A 144 10.91 3.24 9.13
C PHE A 144 12.29 3.88 9.14
N CYS A 145 13.12 3.51 8.15
CA CYS A 145 14.41 4.17 8.00
C CYS A 145 14.27 5.51 7.26
N PRO A 146 14.83 6.60 7.76
CA PRO A 146 14.78 7.89 7.07
C PRO A 146 15.61 7.91 5.79
N SER A 147 16.66 7.09 5.69
CA SER A 147 17.61 7.11 4.58
C SER A 147 17.39 6.02 3.52
N CYS A 148 16.84 4.86 3.89
CA CYS A 148 16.61 3.76 2.95
C CYS A 148 15.19 3.19 3.07
N GLN A 149 14.84 2.21 2.20
CA GLN A 149 13.51 1.60 2.17
C GLN A 149 13.27 0.56 3.28
N HIS A 150 14.21 0.42 4.22
CA HIS A 150 14.07 -0.57 5.28
C HIS A 150 12.97 -0.18 6.26
N ALA A 151 12.04 -1.09 6.47
CA ALA A 151 10.97 -0.96 7.46
C ALA A 151 10.74 -2.32 8.13
N ILE A 152 10.58 -2.30 9.45
CA ILE A 152 10.32 -3.51 10.24
C ILE A 152 9.11 -3.34 11.13
N LEU A 153 8.46 -4.46 11.41
CA LEU A 153 7.50 -4.56 12.49
C LEU A 153 8.26 -4.61 13.82
N GLU A 154 7.99 -3.67 14.70
CA GLU A 154 8.62 -3.59 16.02
C GLU A 154 7.97 -4.63 16.96
N ASN A 155 8.52 -5.82 16.94
CA ASN A 155 8.26 -6.82 17.99
C ASN A 155 9.19 -6.49 19.17
N ASP A 156 8.89 -6.96 20.39
CA ASP A 156 9.64 -6.74 21.65
C ASP A 156 11.16 -7.04 21.59
N THR A 157 11.72 -7.17 20.41
CA THR A 157 13.14 -7.37 20.16
C THR A 157 13.90 -6.05 20.24
N THR A 158 15.08 -6.07 20.83
CA THR A 158 15.97 -4.91 20.93
C THR A 158 16.27 -4.34 19.55
N VAL A 159 15.76 -3.13 19.28
CA VAL A 159 16.05 -2.38 18.07
C VAL A 159 17.56 -2.09 18.00
N SER A 160 18.17 -2.40 16.87
CA SER A 160 19.59 -2.08 16.64
C SER A 160 19.87 -0.58 16.78
N SER A 161 21.10 -0.23 17.15
CA SER A 161 21.52 1.18 17.34
C SER A 161 21.48 2.01 16.05
N ALA A 162 21.53 1.34 14.90
CA ALA A 162 21.49 1.93 13.56
C ALA A 162 20.69 1.01 12.62
N CYS A 163 20.26 1.54 11.48
CA CYS A 163 19.57 0.78 10.45
C CYS A 163 20.41 -0.41 9.97
N PRO A 164 19.87 -1.65 9.98
CA PRO A 164 20.64 -2.81 9.57
C PRO A 164 21.01 -2.83 8.07
N GLU A 165 20.31 -2.05 7.23
CA GLU A 165 20.56 -1.99 5.78
C GLU A 165 21.55 -0.88 5.39
N CYS A 166 21.43 0.32 5.98
CA CYS A 166 22.23 1.48 5.57
C CYS A 166 23.07 2.10 6.68
N GLY A 167 22.95 1.64 7.92
CA GLY A 167 23.73 2.15 9.05
C GLY A 167 23.26 3.50 9.61
N ASP A 168 22.13 4.04 9.17
CA ASP A 168 21.64 5.34 9.64
C ASP A 168 21.31 5.31 11.14
N PRO A 169 21.93 6.17 11.97
CA PRO A 169 21.67 6.21 13.42
C PRO A 169 20.30 6.82 13.77
N GLN A 170 19.71 7.65 12.89
CA GLN A 170 18.39 8.22 13.09
C GLN A 170 17.28 7.17 13.08
N TRP A 171 17.57 5.97 12.57
CA TRP A 171 16.73 4.79 12.67
C TRP A 171 16.15 4.56 14.06
N ARG A 172 16.96 4.80 15.12
CA ARG A 172 16.55 4.57 16.51
C ARG A 172 15.62 5.64 17.07
N SER A 173 15.44 6.76 16.38
CA SER A 173 14.58 7.85 16.85
C SER A 173 13.12 7.37 17.01
N ASN A 174 12.48 7.73 18.14
CA ASN A 174 11.07 7.45 18.36
C ASN A 174 10.17 8.14 17.31
N GLY A 175 10.66 9.23 16.71
CA GLY A 175 9.97 9.90 15.61
C GLY A 175 9.82 9.05 14.36
N GLN A 176 10.59 7.94 14.21
CA GLN A 176 10.55 7.02 13.09
C GLN A 176 9.56 5.86 13.28
N GLU A 177 8.77 5.87 14.34
CA GLU A 177 7.74 4.87 14.62
C GLU A 177 6.36 5.36 14.24
N ARG A 178 5.52 4.44 13.73
CA ARG A 178 4.09 4.70 13.46
C ARG A 178 3.27 3.47 13.82
N ASN A 179 2.07 3.72 14.35
CA ASN A 179 1.07 2.68 14.48
C ASN A 179 0.43 2.44 13.10
N ALA A 180 0.37 1.20 12.66
CA ALA A 180 -0.19 0.84 11.38
C ALA A 180 -1.28 -0.22 11.53
N LEU A 181 -2.25 -0.18 10.61
CA LEU A 181 -3.34 -1.14 10.51
C LEU A 181 -3.33 -1.77 9.11
N LYS A 182 -3.27 -3.09 9.04
CA LYS A 182 -3.51 -3.81 7.79
C LYS A 182 -5.00 -3.75 7.49
N VAL A 183 -5.39 -2.83 6.60
CA VAL A 183 -6.80 -2.53 6.36
C VAL A 183 -7.47 -3.62 5.54
N LYS A 184 -8.61 -4.13 6.03
CA LYS A 184 -9.45 -5.10 5.33
C LYS A 184 -10.86 -4.57 5.08
N THR A 185 -11.43 -3.86 6.05
CA THR A 185 -12.78 -3.33 5.95
C THR A 185 -12.83 -1.89 6.44
N VAL A 186 -13.56 -1.09 5.72
CA VAL A 186 -13.90 0.29 6.10
C VAL A 186 -15.42 0.45 6.10
N TYR A 187 -15.91 1.41 6.88
CA TYR A 187 -17.33 1.69 6.97
C TYR A 187 -17.63 3.10 6.48
N ALA A 188 -18.76 3.21 5.79
CA ALA A 188 -19.23 4.48 5.26
C ALA A 188 -20.70 4.70 5.60
N TRP A 189 -21.11 5.95 5.59
CA TRP A 189 -22.50 6.32 5.82
C TRP A 189 -22.95 7.45 4.89
N ALA A 190 -24.26 7.56 4.71
CA ALA A 190 -24.88 8.70 4.06
C ALA A 190 -26.21 9.04 4.76
N ASP A 191 -26.56 10.31 4.79
CA ASP A 191 -27.90 10.77 5.17
C ASP A 191 -28.83 10.72 3.95
N LEU A 192 -30.00 10.08 4.12
CA LEU A 192 -30.97 9.86 3.05
C LEU A 192 -31.42 11.16 2.32
N ARG A 193 -31.33 12.31 2.98
CA ARG A 193 -31.80 13.60 2.43
C ARG A 193 -30.66 14.52 2.02
N LYS A 194 -29.60 14.57 2.85
CA LYS A 194 -28.50 15.55 2.69
C LYS A 194 -27.45 15.10 1.70
N ASP A 195 -27.21 13.79 1.61
CA ASP A 195 -26.12 13.22 0.83
C ASP A 195 -26.59 12.64 -0.52
N ARG A 196 -27.82 12.95 -0.93
CA ARG A 196 -28.31 12.61 -2.27
C ARG A 196 -27.62 13.49 -3.31
N ILE A 197 -27.11 12.87 -4.38
CA ILE A 197 -26.50 13.57 -5.50
C ILE A 197 -27.59 14.37 -6.23
N VAL A 198 -27.37 15.67 -6.38
CA VAL A 198 -28.20 16.60 -7.18
C VAL A 198 -27.29 17.27 -8.20
N ASP A 199 -27.84 17.69 -9.34
CA ASP A 199 -27.09 18.21 -10.50
C ASP A 199 -26.13 19.38 -10.21
N ASN A 200 -26.26 20.04 -9.05
CA ASN A 200 -25.44 21.18 -8.63
C ASN A 200 -24.33 20.84 -7.63
N ILE A 201 -23.97 19.57 -7.46
CA ILE A 201 -22.83 19.21 -6.62
C ILE A 201 -21.55 19.56 -7.39
N GLU A 202 -20.81 20.55 -6.89
CA GLU A 202 -19.44 20.80 -7.34
C GLU A 202 -18.65 19.49 -7.22
N GLU A 203 -18.00 19.07 -8.33
CA GLU A 203 -17.11 17.91 -8.34
C GLU A 203 -16.05 18.07 -7.25
N ARG A 204 -16.26 17.43 -6.12
CA ARG A 204 -15.26 17.41 -5.05
C ARG A 204 -14.15 16.50 -5.51
N ARG A 205 -13.00 17.08 -5.80
CA ARG A 205 -11.78 16.31 -6.11
C ARG A 205 -11.49 15.36 -4.94
N PRO A 206 -11.13 14.10 -5.23
CA PRO A 206 -10.71 13.18 -4.18
C PRO A 206 -9.55 13.81 -3.40
N LEU A 207 -9.54 13.57 -2.09
CA LEU A 207 -8.48 14.07 -1.23
C LEU A 207 -7.17 13.40 -1.61
N GLN A 208 -6.14 14.19 -1.81
CA GLN A 208 -4.83 13.70 -2.17
C GLN A 208 -4.10 13.20 -0.91
N GLN A 209 -4.25 11.92 -0.62
CA GLN A 209 -3.56 11.27 0.50
C GLN A 209 -2.13 10.88 0.11
N GLN A 210 -1.22 10.91 1.08
CA GLN A 210 0.19 10.59 0.86
C GLN A 210 0.42 9.09 1.00
N LYS A 211 0.92 8.47 -0.07
CA LYS A 211 1.25 7.04 -0.14
C LYS A 211 2.73 6.84 -0.35
N ILE A 212 3.31 5.85 0.35
CA ILE A 212 4.67 5.35 0.14
C ILE A 212 4.61 3.85 -0.13
N SER A 213 5.34 3.39 -1.13
CA SER A 213 5.53 1.97 -1.44
C SER A 213 6.95 1.57 -1.08
N LEU A 214 7.08 0.52 -0.28
CA LEU A 214 8.36 -0.05 0.13
C LEU A 214 8.46 -1.49 -0.37
N SER A 215 9.67 -1.92 -0.69
CA SER A 215 9.94 -3.29 -1.11
C SER A 215 11.02 -3.91 -0.24
N SER A 216 10.85 -5.19 0.09
CA SER A 216 11.89 -5.98 0.74
C SER A 216 12.05 -7.31 0.02
N ILE A 217 13.30 -7.72 -0.18
CA ILE A 217 13.63 -8.94 -0.91
C ILE A 217 13.83 -10.06 0.11
N SER A 218 13.13 -11.18 -0.09
CA SER A 218 13.34 -12.36 0.75
C SER A 218 14.75 -12.92 0.55
N SER A 219 15.41 -13.29 1.64
CA SER A 219 16.73 -13.94 1.60
C SER A 219 16.68 -15.32 0.90
N THR A 220 15.51 -15.95 0.86
CA THR A 220 15.28 -17.26 0.24
C THR A 220 14.78 -17.15 -1.21
N ALA A 221 14.59 -15.93 -1.75
CA ALA A 221 14.11 -15.74 -3.11
C ALA A 221 15.12 -16.28 -4.13
N GLU A 222 14.62 -17.02 -5.12
CA GLU A 222 15.39 -17.37 -6.29
C GLU A 222 15.73 -16.11 -7.09
N ARG A 223 16.98 -16.00 -7.54
CA ARG A 223 17.46 -14.83 -8.27
C ARG A 223 18.20 -15.26 -9.54
N HIS A 224 17.86 -14.60 -10.64
CA HIS A 224 18.61 -14.71 -11.90
C HIS A 224 19.16 -13.34 -12.25
N VAL A 225 20.45 -13.25 -12.40
CA VAL A 225 21.16 -11.97 -12.62
C VAL A 225 21.88 -11.96 -13.93
N PHE A 226 21.69 -10.90 -14.69
CA PHE A 226 22.45 -10.55 -15.89
C PHE A 226 23.09 -9.18 -15.67
N ALA A 227 24.38 -9.08 -15.86
CA ALA A 227 25.12 -7.84 -15.59
C ALA A 227 26.17 -7.55 -16.64
N ASN A 228 26.49 -6.27 -16.78
CA ASN A 228 27.65 -5.76 -17.52
C ASN A 228 28.34 -4.68 -16.72
N LYS A 229 29.60 -4.94 -16.35
CA LYS A 229 30.45 -4.04 -15.59
C LYS A 229 31.09 -2.95 -16.44
N SER A 230 31.13 -3.09 -17.76
CA SER A 230 31.75 -2.16 -18.69
C SER A 230 30.88 -0.92 -18.95
N ILE A 231 29.57 -0.99 -18.67
CA ILE A 231 28.68 0.17 -18.80
C ILE A 231 28.95 1.14 -17.65
N PRO A 232 29.11 2.44 -17.91
CA PRO A 232 29.25 3.44 -16.86
C PRO A 232 28.11 3.34 -15.83
N GLY A 233 28.44 3.25 -14.55
CA GLY A 233 27.47 3.01 -13.49
C GLY A 233 27.09 1.56 -13.30
N GLY A 234 27.57 0.66 -14.15
CA GLY A 234 27.18 -0.74 -14.18
C GLY A 234 25.74 -0.91 -14.64
N PHE A 235 25.47 -2.01 -15.31
CA PHE A 235 24.15 -2.37 -15.76
C PHE A 235 23.80 -3.75 -15.24
N ARG A 236 22.61 -3.89 -14.64
CA ARG A 236 22.19 -5.15 -14.02
C ARG A 236 20.70 -5.33 -14.17
N PHE A 237 20.30 -6.52 -14.57
CA PHE A 237 18.94 -7.03 -14.46
C PHE A 237 18.90 -8.18 -13.49
N GLU A 238 17.92 -8.18 -12.63
CA GLU A 238 17.77 -9.20 -11.63
C GLU A 238 16.30 -9.62 -11.56
N TYR A 239 16.02 -10.89 -11.85
CA TYR A 239 14.74 -11.51 -11.52
C TYR A 239 14.77 -11.96 -10.07
N ILE A 240 13.68 -11.74 -9.36
CA ILE A 240 13.50 -12.08 -7.96
C ILE A 240 12.14 -12.75 -7.82
N SER A 241 12.12 -14.02 -7.39
CA SER A 241 10.89 -14.81 -7.31
C SER A 241 9.95 -14.37 -6.19
N ALA A 242 10.46 -13.71 -5.15
CA ALA A 242 9.67 -13.27 -4.00
C ALA A 242 10.17 -11.92 -3.46
N VAL A 243 9.42 -10.87 -3.78
CA VAL A 243 9.58 -9.52 -3.23
C VAL A 243 8.34 -9.20 -2.43
N THR A 244 8.50 -8.85 -1.17
CA THR A 244 7.41 -8.35 -0.33
C THR A 244 7.25 -6.86 -0.58
N LEU A 245 6.07 -6.49 -1.02
CA LEU A 245 5.68 -5.11 -1.34
C LEU A 245 4.72 -4.61 -0.27
N ARG A 246 4.99 -3.42 0.25
CA ARG A 246 4.18 -2.76 1.27
C ARG A 246 3.81 -1.38 0.82
N ASP A 247 2.52 -1.11 0.78
CA ASP A 247 2.00 0.22 0.52
C ASP A 247 1.45 0.80 1.81
N PHE A 248 1.95 1.97 2.20
CA PHE A 248 1.52 2.70 3.40
C PHE A 248 0.79 3.97 3.00
N ASN A 249 -0.37 4.20 3.59
CA ASN A 249 -1.15 5.42 3.46
C ASN A 249 -1.04 6.24 4.75
N PHE A 250 -0.45 7.42 4.65
CA PHE A 250 -0.21 8.35 5.76
C PHE A 250 -1.33 9.39 5.93
N GLY A 251 -2.44 9.22 5.22
CA GLY A 251 -3.53 10.19 5.26
C GLY A 251 -3.22 11.47 4.48
N MET A 252 -3.93 12.54 4.84
CA MET A 252 -3.77 13.83 4.18
C MET A 252 -2.49 14.52 4.62
N PRO A 253 -1.74 15.14 3.69
CA PRO A 253 -0.61 15.96 4.06
C PRO A 253 -1.10 17.21 4.80
N GLU A 254 -0.45 17.50 5.92
CA GLU A 254 -0.67 18.73 6.68
C GLU A 254 0.34 19.81 6.26
N GLU A 255 0.00 21.07 6.48
CA GLU A 255 0.89 22.21 6.19
C GLU A 255 2.06 22.30 7.18
N VAL A 256 1.99 21.58 8.30
CA VAL A 256 3.05 21.57 9.33
C VAL A 256 4.26 20.79 8.81
N GLU A 257 5.42 21.40 8.93
CA GLU A 257 6.67 20.76 8.57
C GLU A 257 6.98 19.56 9.50
N SER A 258 6.82 18.37 8.95
CA SER A 258 7.20 17.13 9.62
C SER A 258 8.68 16.83 9.40
N GLU A 259 9.39 16.41 10.44
CA GLU A 259 10.76 15.87 10.33
C GLU A 259 10.76 14.38 9.92
N PHE A 260 9.61 13.75 9.89
CA PHE A 260 9.48 12.34 9.55
C PHE A 260 9.81 12.08 8.08
N ARG A 261 10.74 11.17 7.84
CA ARG A 261 11.20 10.80 6.51
C ARG A 261 11.23 9.29 6.34
N ILE A 262 11.00 8.84 5.14
CA ILE A 262 11.17 7.44 4.71
C ILE A 262 11.93 7.45 3.40
N ALA A 263 13.05 6.74 3.32
CA ALA A 263 13.88 6.66 2.11
C ALA A 263 14.17 8.06 1.52
N GLN A 264 14.56 9.02 2.39
CA GLN A 264 14.81 10.43 2.09
C GLN A 264 13.57 11.26 1.68
N THR A 265 12.43 10.62 1.48
CA THR A 265 11.16 11.31 1.16
C THR A 265 10.54 11.87 2.43
N LYS A 266 10.21 13.16 2.43
CA LYS A 266 9.50 13.82 3.52
C LYS A 266 8.04 13.39 3.55
N ILE A 267 7.57 12.98 4.73
CA ILE A 267 6.19 12.56 4.95
C ILE A 267 5.46 13.64 5.75
N ASN A 268 4.51 14.28 5.11
CA ASN A 268 3.69 15.33 5.73
C ASN A 268 2.34 14.80 6.22
N GLY A 269 1.97 13.58 5.88
CA GLY A 269 0.76 12.92 6.39
C GLY A 269 0.94 12.44 7.82
N ASN A 270 0.02 12.78 8.71
CA ASN A 270 0.05 12.40 10.12
C ASN A 270 -0.81 11.18 10.45
N GLY A 271 -1.29 10.45 9.43
CA GLY A 271 -2.19 9.31 9.60
C GLY A 271 -3.60 9.73 9.97
N PHE A 272 -4.32 8.81 10.59
CA PHE A 272 -5.71 8.96 10.99
C PHE A 272 -5.83 8.90 12.52
N SER A 273 -6.68 9.74 13.09
CA SER A 273 -7.05 9.66 14.51
C SER A 273 -8.35 8.88 14.63
N VAL A 274 -8.29 7.68 15.21
CA VAL A 274 -9.44 6.78 15.30
C VAL A 274 -9.69 6.33 16.73
N CYS A 275 -10.95 6.10 17.08
CA CYS A 275 -11.31 5.54 18.37
C CYS A 275 -10.82 4.11 18.50
N ARG A 276 -10.11 3.78 19.60
CA ARG A 276 -9.60 2.41 19.84
C ARG A 276 -10.70 1.37 20.09
N GLY A 277 -11.92 1.80 20.39
CA GLY A 277 -13.06 0.89 20.60
C GLY A 277 -13.83 0.58 19.32
N CYS A 278 -14.24 1.60 18.58
CA CYS A 278 -15.09 1.42 17.40
C CYS A 278 -14.41 1.75 16.05
N GLY A 279 -13.20 2.28 16.04
CA GLY A 279 -12.49 2.62 14.81
C GLY A 279 -13.00 3.84 14.07
N ARG A 280 -13.93 4.63 14.65
CA ARG A 280 -14.40 5.88 14.05
C ARG A 280 -13.35 6.95 14.10
N LEU A 281 -13.31 7.78 13.05
CA LEU A 281 -12.48 8.97 12.99
C LEU A 281 -12.87 9.96 14.08
N ARG A 282 -11.86 10.62 14.65
CA ARG A 282 -12.05 11.77 15.53
C ARG A 282 -12.61 12.93 14.72
N ASN A 283 -13.68 13.55 15.24
CA ASN A 283 -14.24 14.75 14.68
C ASN A 283 -13.37 15.96 15.07
N ASP A 284 -12.50 16.40 14.17
CA ASP A 284 -11.79 17.66 14.36
C ASP A 284 -12.62 18.82 13.81
N GLU A 285 -12.69 19.93 14.55
CA GLU A 285 -13.38 21.16 14.14
C GLU A 285 -12.86 21.72 12.79
N ASN A 286 -11.61 21.38 12.44
CA ASN A 286 -10.98 21.78 11.19
C ASN A 286 -11.44 20.95 9.97
N THR A 287 -11.95 19.74 10.20
CA THR A 287 -12.55 18.91 9.16
C THR A 287 -14.05 19.16 9.09
N LYS A 288 -14.48 20.34 8.70
CA LYS A 288 -15.90 20.76 8.52
C LYS A 288 -16.68 19.97 7.46
N ARG A 289 -16.26 18.73 7.14
CA ARG A 289 -16.86 17.91 6.10
C ARG A 289 -17.74 16.84 6.74
N ASN A 290 -19.05 17.00 6.62
CA ASN A 290 -20.12 16.00 6.78
C ASN A 290 -19.79 14.87 7.79
N VAL A 291 -19.52 15.27 9.02
CA VAL A 291 -19.19 14.37 10.09
C VAL A 291 -20.49 13.88 10.72
N ARG A 292 -20.55 12.60 11.10
CA ARG A 292 -21.68 12.11 11.90
C ARG A 292 -21.78 12.91 13.20
N PRO A 293 -23.01 13.20 13.65
CA PRO A 293 -23.20 13.89 14.93
C PRO A 293 -22.60 13.15 16.13
N GLU A 294 -22.56 11.80 16.04
CA GLU A 294 -22.03 10.98 17.11
C GLU A 294 -20.60 10.55 16.80
N GLN A 295 -19.71 10.81 17.75
CA GLN A 295 -18.28 10.45 17.63
C GLN A 295 -18.03 8.95 17.76
N HIS A 296 -18.91 8.20 18.42
CA HIS A 296 -18.78 6.77 18.66
C HIS A 296 -19.99 5.98 18.18
N GLU A 297 -19.82 4.70 17.98
CA GLU A 297 -20.97 3.78 17.85
C GLU A 297 -21.69 3.62 19.18
N ALA A 298 -22.99 3.30 19.13
CA ALA A 298 -23.78 3.09 20.33
C ALA A 298 -23.27 1.92 21.21
N SER A 299 -22.60 0.95 20.58
CA SER A 299 -21.97 -0.20 21.25
C SER A 299 -20.52 0.07 21.70
N CYS A 300 -19.98 1.24 21.41
CA CYS A 300 -18.62 1.57 21.77
C CYS A 300 -18.46 1.73 23.29
N PRO A 301 -17.46 1.11 23.93
CA PRO A 301 -17.23 1.25 25.35
C PRO A 301 -16.90 2.68 25.79
N PHE A 302 -16.56 3.57 24.85
CA PHE A 302 -16.20 4.96 25.10
C PHE A 302 -17.29 5.98 24.73
N VAL A 303 -18.49 5.51 24.45
CA VAL A 303 -19.62 6.37 24.03
C VAL A 303 -19.95 7.46 25.07
N ASP A 304 -19.78 7.16 26.36
CA ASP A 304 -20.07 8.08 27.45
C ASP A 304 -18.90 9.01 27.84
N SER A 305 -17.74 8.83 27.21
CA SER A 305 -16.53 9.63 27.48
C SER A 305 -15.83 10.06 26.20
N PRO A 306 -16.52 10.76 25.29
CA PRO A 306 -16.04 11.00 23.93
C PRO A 306 -14.81 11.91 23.84
N ASP A 307 -14.55 12.71 24.86
CA ASP A 307 -13.50 13.75 24.85
C ASP A 307 -12.20 13.32 25.56
N ALA A 308 -12.13 12.10 26.08
CA ALA A 308 -10.92 11.61 26.73
C ALA A 308 -9.82 11.35 25.66
N ASP A 309 -8.63 11.93 25.83
CA ASP A 309 -7.54 11.82 24.84
C ASP A 309 -6.96 10.39 24.73
N ASP A 310 -7.05 9.60 25.78
CA ASP A 310 -6.50 8.25 25.86
C ASP A 310 -7.29 7.20 25.08
N ILE A 311 -8.49 7.53 24.62
CA ILE A 311 -9.33 6.63 23.81
C ILE A 311 -9.02 6.68 22.31
N TRP A 312 -8.21 7.67 21.89
CA TRP A 312 -7.86 7.87 20.49
C TRP A 312 -6.50 7.25 20.15
N ILE A 313 -6.46 6.53 19.05
CA ILE A 313 -5.21 6.12 18.37
C ILE A 313 -4.90 7.23 17.38
N ASN A 314 -3.95 8.09 17.76
CA ASN A 314 -3.52 9.17 16.89
C ASN A 314 -2.40 8.70 15.95
N GLY A 315 -2.38 9.20 14.74
CA GLY A 315 -1.32 8.89 13.76
C GLY A 315 -1.37 7.46 13.24
N LEU A 316 -2.53 6.81 13.25
CA LEU A 316 -2.70 5.48 12.66
C LEU A 316 -2.54 5.56 11.15
N ILE A 317 -1.58 4.82 10.59
CA ILE A 317 -1.43 4.68 9.15
C ILE A 317 -2.09 3.39 8.67
N LEU A 318 -2.60 3.41 7.44
CA LEU A 318 -3.16 2.20 6.84
C LEU A 318 -2.13 1.55 5.93
N TYR A 319 -2.07 0.22 5.89
CA TYR A 319 -1.16 -0.45 4.99
C TYR A 319 -1.76 -1.72 4.40
N ARG A 320 -1.16 -2.14 3.30
CA ARG A 320 -1.32 -3.46 2.71
C ARG A 320 0.05 -4.07 2.44
N GLU A 321 0.08 -5.39 2.41
CA GLU A 321 1.28 -6.16 2.14
C GLU A 321 0.94 -7.36 1.28
N PHE A 322 1.76 -7.63 0.28
CA PHE A 322 1.67 -8.82 -0.54
C PHE A 322 3.06 -9.19 -1.06
N THR A 323 3.23 -10.48 -1.41
CA THR A 323 4.47 -10.97 -2.00
C THR A 323 4.22 -11.31 -3.46
N SER A 324 5.15 -10.90 -4.33
CA SER A 324 5.05 -11.15 -5.76
C SER A 324 6.43 -11.30 -6.41
N GLU A 325 6.45 -11.72 -7.67
CA GLU A 325 7.67 -11.72 -8.45
C GLU A 325 8.03 -10.30 -8.92
N ALA A 326 9.32 -10.05 -9.09
CA ALA A 326 9.79 -8.76 -9.58
C ALA A 326 11.05 -8.87 -10.45
N VAL A 327 11.26 -7.84 -11.25
CA VAL A 327 12.50 -7.57 -11.96
C VAL A 327 13.07 -6.24 -11.47
N ARG A 328 14.30 -6.28 -11.01
CA ARG A 328 15.03 -5.09 -10.60
C ARG A 328 16.08 -4.72 -11.63
N ILE A 329 16.02 -3.51 -12.14
CA ILE A 329 16.92 -2.99 -13.16
C ILE A 329 17.77 -1.89 -12.56
N LYS A 330 19.08 -2.05 -12.50
CA LYS A 330 19.99 -0.98 -12.16
C LYS A 330 20.13 -0.04 -13.35
N VAL A 331 19.85 1.25 -13.09
CA VAL A 331 19.85 2.28 -14.15
C VAL A 331 21.28 2.78 -14.38
N PRO A 332 21.81 2.71 -15.62
CA PRO A 332 23.09 3.32 -15.94
C PRO A 332 23.02 4.84 -15.80
N LEU A 333 24.11 5.44 -15.38
CA LEU A 333 24.22 6.91 -15.30
C LEU A 333 24.57 7.47 -16.69
N THR A 334 23.88 8.54 -17.05
CA THR A 334 24.19 9.36 -18.21
C THR A 334 24.63 10.76 -17.71
N ASN A 335 25.70 11.30 -18.27
CA ASN A 335 26.24 12.59 -17.81
C ASN A 335 25.39 13.80 -18.26
N ASP A 336 24.49 13.58 -19.22
CA ASP A 336 23.74 14.66 -19.89
C ASP A 336 22.39 14.98 -19.25
N GLU A 337 21.92 14.11 -18.35
CA GLU A 337 20.57 14.22 -17.75
C GLU A 337 20.61 14.07 -16.23
N SER A 338 19.63 14.65 -15.57
CA SER A 338 19.45 14.36 -14.13
C SER A 338 19.15 12.86 -13.95
N PRO A 339 19.63 12.26 -12.85
CA PRO A 339 19.34 10.86 -12.56
C PRO A 339 17.83 10.56 -12.46
N GLU A 340 17.04 11.51 -12.00
CA GLU A 340 15.58 11.40 -11.94
C GLU A 340 14.96 11.36 -13.34
N THR A 341 15.39 12.25 -14.23
CA THR A 341 14.95 12.25 -15.64
C THR A 341 15.29 10.92 -16.31
N THR A 342 16.50 10.40 -16.13
CA THR A 342 16.91 9.11 -16.69
C THR A 342 16.02 7.98 -16.18
N MET A 343 15.76 7.92 -14.87
CA MET A 343 14.92 6.88 -14.26
C MET A 343 13.48 6.91 -14.76
N HIS A 344 12.85 8.08 -14.73
CA HIS A 344 11.45 8.22 -15.13
C HIS A 344 11.26 8.02 -16.64
N SER A 345 12.23 8.47 -17.44
CA SER A 345 12.20 8.28 -18.90
C SER A 345 12.37 6.81 -19.28
N LEU A 346 13.29 6.09 -18.62
CA LEU A 346 13.46 4.65 -18.82
C LEU A 346 12.23 3.87 -18.34
N ALA A 347 11.65 4.23 -17.20
CA ALA A 347 10.43 3.59 -16.71
C ALA A 347 9.27 3.74 -17.69
N ALA A 348 9.06 4.94 -18.24
CA ALA A 348 8.04 5.19 -19.27
C ALA A 348 8.28 4.38 -20.55
N ALA A 349 9.55 4.30 -20.99
CA ALA A 349 9.93 3.50 -22.13
C ALA A 349 9.68 2.01 -21.92
N LEU A 350 10.04 1.48 -20.76
CA LEU A 350 9.82 0.08 -20.39
C LEU A 350 8.33 -0.27 -20.36
N HIS A 351 7.50 0.62 -19.85
CA HIS A 351 6.05 0.40 -19.86
C HIS A 351 5.50 0.28 -21.27
N LEU A 352 5.93 1.17 -22.18
CA LEU A 352 5.55 1.08 -23.58
C LEU A 352 6.07 -0.21 -24.23
N GLY A 353 7.31 -0.59 -23.93
CA GLY A 353 7.94 -1.82 -24.38
C GLY A 353 7.19 -3.07 -23.95
N LEU A 354 6.84 -3.17 -22.66
CA LEU A 354 6.09 -4.29 -22.09
C LEU A 354 4.73 -4.47 -22.78
N ARG A 355 3.99 -3.37 -22.98
CA ARG A 355 2.70 -3.42 -23.70
C ARG A 355 2.81 -3.95 -25.12
N ARG A 356 3.88 -3.58 -25.83
CA ARG A 356 4.13 -4.07 -27.20
C ARG A 356 4.67 -5.48 -27.24
N TYR A 357 5.57 -5.82 -26.31
CA TYR A 357 6.18 -7.15 -26.21
C TYR A 357 5.14 -8.23 -25.90
N PHE A 358 4.27 -7.99 -24.95
CA PHE A 358 3.20 -8.92 -24.56
C PHE A 358 1.91 -8.77 -25.38
N HIS A 359 1.90 -7.95 -26.44
CA HIS A 359 0.77 -7.76 -27.35
C HIS A 359 -0.56 -7.41 -26.68
N GLY A 360 -0.56 -6.74 -25.55
CA GLY A 360 -1.78 -6.44 -24.84
C GLY A 360 -1.66 -5.55 -23.61
N SER A 361 -2.69 -5.63 -22.77
CA SER A 361 -2.70 -4.93 -21.51
C SER A 361 -1.77 -5.63 -20.51
N VAL A 362 -0.84 -4.89 -19.95
CA VAL A 362 0.05 -5.30 -18.86
C VAL A 362 -0.31 -4.54 -17.58
N ASP A 363 -1.58 -4.27 -17.36
CA ASP A 363 -2.06 -3.44 -16.23
C ASP A 363 -1.75 -4.07 -14.87
N HIS A 364 -1.48 -5.38 -14.84
CA HIS A 364 -1.00 -6.10 -13.66
C HIS A 364 0.49 -5.87 -13.36
N LEU A 365 1.27 -5.35 -14.32
CA LEU A 365 2.68 -5.01 -14.09
C LEU A 365 2.82 -3.54 -13.69
N ARG A 366 3.52 -3.28 -12.60
CA ARG A 366 3.86 -1.94 -12.12
C ARG A 366 5.34 -1.69 -12.24
N ILE A 367 5.67 -0.47 -12.66
CA ILE A 367 7.05 -0.01 -12.79
C ILE A 367 7.25 1.11 -11.80
N VAL A 368 8.17 0.91 -10.86
CA VAL A 368 8.44 1.86 -9.76
C VAL A 368 9.91 2.23 -9.76
N PRO A 369 10.27 3.50 -10.04
CA PRO A 369 11.60 4.00 -9.78
C PRO A 369 11.90 3.97 -8.28
N MET A 370 13.09 3.52 -7.90
CA MET A 370 13.50 3.42 -6.51
C MET A 370 14.96 3.77 -6.32
N VAL A 371 15.29 4.31 -5.16
CA VAL A 371 16.66 4.64 -4.75
C VAL A 371 16.99 3.86 -3.49
N GLU A 372 18.08 3.11 -3.53
CA GLU A 372 18.59 2.36 -2.38
C GLU A 372 19.86 3.02 -1.86
N HIS A 373 19.98 3.14 -0.55
CA HIS A 373 21.21 3.56 0.14
C HIS A 373 21.69 2.39 0.98
N LYS A 374 22.96 2.06 0.85
CA LYS A 374 23.65 1.07 1.68
C LYS A 374 24.62 1.75 2.66
N PHE A 375 25.36 0.98 3.42
CA PHE A 375 26.33 1.47 4.40
C PHE A 375 27.38 2.45 3.85
N ASP A 376 27.62 2.43 2.56
CA ASP A 376 28.54 3.35 1.86
C ASP A 376 27.90 4.73 1.55
N HIS A 377 26.63 4.90 1.91
CA HIS A 377 25.82 6.11 1.63
C HIS A 377 25.70 6.49 0.15
N ILE A 378 26.10 5.62 -0.76
CA ILE A 378 25.99 5.84 -2.20
C ILE A 378 24.57 5.50 -2.64
N ALA A 379 23.90 6.45 -3.31
CA ALA A 379 22.58 6.25 -3.87
C ALA A 379 22.66 5.32 -5.09
N ARG A 380 22.00 4.16 -5.00
CA ARG A 380 21.86 3.22 -6.11
C ARG A 380 20.46 3.34 -6.68
N ARG A 381 20.36 3.59 -7.97
CA ARG A 381 19.08 3.79 -8.64
C ARG A 381 18.66 2.57 -9.39
N TYR A 382 17.44 2.14 -9.11
CA TYR A 382 16.82 0.98 -9.72
C TYR A 382 15.44 1.31 -10.26
N ILE A 383 15.02 0.55 -11.23
CA ILE A 383 13.62 0.43 -11.62
C ILE A 383 13.16 -0.95 -11.18
N LEU A 384 12.13 -1.01 -10.36
CA LEU A 384 11.47 -2.24 -9.96
C LEU A 384 10.23 -2.44 -10.83
N ILE A 385 10.19 -3.52 -11.59
CA ILE A 385 9.00 -3.99 -12.28
C ILE A 385 8.46 -5.15 -11.44
N HIS A 386 7.26 -5.03 -10.94
CA HIS A 386 6.65 -6.09 -10.16
C HIS A 386 5.24 -6.40 -10.64
N ASP A 387 4.83 -7.63 -10.42
CA ASP A 387 3.46 -8.02 -10.65
C ASP A 387 2.59 -7.57 -9.47
N THR A 388 1.38 -7.09 -9.76
CA THR A 388 0.38 -6.70 -8.73
C THR A 388 -0.44 -7.88 -8.25
N VAL A 389 -0.32 -9.03 -8.91
CA VAL A 389 -0.95 -10.28 -8.52
C VAL A 389 -0.07 -10.97 -7.48
N PRO A 390 -0.58 -11.30 -6.29
CA PRO A 390 0.16 -12.06 -5.30
C PRO A 390 0.70 -13.38 -5.87
N GLY A 391 1.95 -13.67 -5.63
CA GLY A 391 2.66 -14.83 -6.19
C GLY A 391 3.18 -14.65 -7.62
N GLY A 392 2.76 -13.59 -8.32
CA GLY A 392 3.14 -13.30 -9.69
C GLY A 392 2.37 -14.10 -10.75
N THR A 393 2.33 -13.60 -11.96
CA THR A 393 1.70 -14.27 -13.11
C THR A 393 2.67 -15.09 -13.97
N GLY A 394 3.98 -15.05 -13.65
CA GLY A 394 5.02 -15.73 -14.41
C GLY A 394 5.55 -14.95 -15.60
N TYR A 395 4.97 -13.81 -15.96
CA TYR A 395 5.44 -12.97 -17.06
C TYR A 395 6.88 -12.49 -16.88
N LEU A 396 7.21 -12.09 -15.66
CA LEU A 396 8.56 -11.58 -15.35
C LEU A 396 9.58 -12.71 -15.29
N LYS A 397 9.18 -13.91 -14.86
CA LYS A 397 10.01 -15.11 -14.92
C LYS A 397 10.32 -15.49 -16.35
N GLU A 398 9.32 -15.50 -17.24
CA GLU A 398 9.50 -15.79 -18.65
C GLU A 398 10.42 -14.76 -19.31
N LEU A 399 10.22 -13.47 -19.04
CA LEU A 399 11.04 -12.39 -19.57
C LEU A 399 12.53 -12.56 -19.24
N LEU A 400 12.87 -13.01 -18.04
CA LEU A 400 14.25 -13.19 -17.61
C LEU A 400 14.74 -14.64 -17.57
N SER A 401 14.00 -15.55 -18.21
CA SER A 401 14.48 -16.92 -18.45
C SER A 401 15.71 -16.93 -19.37
N ASP A 402 15.73 -16.01 -20.36
CA ASP A 402 16.84 -15.80 -21.28
C ASP A 402 17.12 -14.29 -21.43
N LYS A 403 18.41 -13.94 -21.59
CA LYS A 403 18.82 -12.57 -21.88
C LYS A 403 18.22 -12.03 -23.18
N ASP A 404 18.02 -12.88 -24.16
CA ASP A 404 17.50 -12.49 -25.48
C ASP A 404 16.06 -11.99 -25.41
N ASN A 405 15.22 -12.55 -24.54
CA ASN A 405 13.87 -12.06 -24.28
C ASN A 405 13.89 -10.63 -23.73
N LEU A 406 14.78 -10.39 -22.78
CA LEU A 406 14.97 -9.07 -22.20
C LEU A 406 15.42 -8.04 -23.25
N PHE A 407 16.43 -8.40 -24.05
CA PHE A 407 16.92 -7.48 -25.09
C PHE A 407 15.89 -7.26 -26.18
N THR A 408 15.07 -8.25 -26.50
CA THR A 408 13.92 -8.09 -27.39
C THR A 408 12.91 -7.08 -26.86
N LEU A 409 12.62 -7.13 -25.54
CA LEU A 409 11.80 -6.10 -24.88
C LEU A 409 12.42 -4.70 -25.03
N LEU A 410 13.72 -4.56 -24.72
CA LEU A 410 14.40 -3.26 -24.79
C LEU A 410 14.47 -2.72 -26.23
N GLN A 411 14.72 -3.59 -27.21
CA GLN A 411 14.70 -3.24 -28.64
C GLN A 411 13.30 -2.79 -29.06
N THR A 412 12.25 -3.49 -28.59
CA THR A 412 10.87 -3.14 -28.84
C THR A 412 10.53 -1.77 -28.27
N ALA A 413 10.96 -1.49 -27.03
CA ALA A 413 10.80 -0.18 -26.40
C ALA A 413 11.54 0.92 -27.17
N TYR A 414 12.79 0.68 -27.52
CA TYR A 414 13.63 1.62 -28.28
C TYR A 414 13.01 1.95 -29.65
N LYS A 415 12.62 0.93 -30.40
CA LYS A 415 11.96 1.08 -31.70
C LYS A 415 10.64 1.86 -31.57
N ALA A 416 9.85 1.55 -30.55
CA ALA A 416 8.58 2.21 -30.28
C ALA A 416 8.71 3.72 -30.08
N ILE A 417 9.79 4.14 -29.44
CA ILE A 417 10.05 5.55 -29.14
C ILE A 417 10.67 6.26 -30.33
N THR A 418 11.66 5.63 -30.99
CA THR A 418 12.37 6.23 -32.13
C THR A 418 11.47 6.40 -33.34
N GLU A 419 10.58 5.45 -33.63
CA GLU A 419 9.63 5.51 -34.72
C GLU A 419 8.43 6.44 -34.48
N CYS A 420 8.28 6.97 -33.26
CA CYS A 420 7.21 7.93 -32.98
C CYS A 420 7.45 9.26 -33.69
N GLY A 421 6.58 9.58 -34.64
CA GLY A 421 6.66 10.80 -35.46
C GLY A 421 6.27 12.11 -34.77
N CYS A 422 6.25 12.17 -33.42
CA CYS A 422 5.79 13.35 -32.69
C CYS A 422 6.70 14.58 -32.79
N GLY A 423 7.96 14.41 -33.25
CA GLY A 423 8.91 15.53 -33.41
C GLY A 423 9.33 16.25 -32.11
N SER A 424 8.80 15.86 -30.96
CA SER A 424 9.10 16.44 -29.64
C SER A 424 10.26 15.71 -28.96
N GLU A 425 11.20 16.46 -28.42
CA GLU A 425 12.31 15.91 -27.59
C GLU A 425 11.79 15.35 -26.26
N ASP A 426 10.75 15.95 -25.70
CA ASP A 426 10.14 15.51 -24.45
C ASP A 426 9.23 14.30 -24.68
N GLY A 427 8.66 14.15 -25.86
CA GLY A 427 7.77 13.04 -26.21
C GLY A 427 6.29 13.45 -26.31
N CYS A 428 5.42 12.44 -26.41
CA CYS A 428 3.98 12.60 -26.53
C CYS A 428 3.20 11.45 -25.89
N TYR A 429 1.88 11.54 -25.86
CA TYR A 429 1.01 10.49 -25.29
C TYR A 429 1.01 9.17 -26.08
N GLN A 430 1.54 9.14 -27.28
CA GLN A 430 1.71 7.91 -28.06
C GLN A 430 3.03 7.19 -27.77
N CYS A 431 4.02 7.88 -27.20
CA CYS A 431 5.32 7.31 -26.85
C CYS A 431 5.56 7.21 -25.34
N VAL A 432 6.05 8.28 -24.70
CA VAL A 432 6.52 8.20 -23.29
C VAL A 432 5.55 8.78 -22.28
N TYR A 433 4.55 9.58 -22.68
CA TYR A 433 3.59 10.11 -21.74
C TYR A 433 2.38 9.20 -21.54
N GLN A 434 2.03 8.94 -20.30
CA GLN A 434 0.83 8.22 -19.93
C GLN A 434 -0.16 9.13 -19.21
N HIS A 435 -1.46 8.88 -19.44
CA HIS A 435 -2.53 9.69 -18.83
C HIS A 435 -2.55 9.64 -17.30
N ARG A 436 -1.97 8.59 -16.69
CA ARG A 436 -2.06 8.35 -15.23
C ARG A 436 -0.93 8.98 -14.42
N ASP A 437 0.15 9.41 -15.06
CA ASP A 437 1.36 9.86 -14.36
C ASP A 437 1.65 11.36 -14.56
N SER A 438 0.64 12.20 -14.39
CA SER A 438 0.79 13.64 -14.57
C SER A 438 1.83 14.29 -13.65
N SER A 439 2.06 13.73 -12.46
CA SER A 439 3.04 14.24 -11.49
C SER A 439 4.49 13.97 -11.89
N THR A 440 4.77 12.90 -12.62
CA THR A 440 6.11 12.51 -13.07
C THR A 440 6.47 13.09 -14.44
N ARG A 441 5.50 13.66 -15.14
CA ARG A 441 5.67 14.21 -16.49
C ARG A 441 6.84 15.20 -16.64
N PRO A 442 7.11 16.12 -15.70
CA PRO A 442 8.24 17.04 -15.80
C PRO A 442 9.62 16.35 -15.86
N PHE A 443 9.70 15.09 -15.40
CA PHE A 443 10.93 14.30 -15.37
C PHE A 443 11.02 13.28 -16.51
N ILE A 444 10.11 13.31 -17.49
CA ILE A 444 10.11 12.36 -18.61
C ILE A 444 10.57 13.06 -19.87
N SER A 445 11.61 12.51 -20.51
CA SER A 445 12.15 12.97 -21.79
C SER A 445 12.31 11.78 -22.74
N LYS A 446 11.79 11.94 -23.95
CA LYS A 446 11.95 10.97 -25.06
C LYS A 446 13.43 10.81 -25.41
N SER A 447 14.16 11.92 -25.48
CA SER A 447 15.59 11.92 -25.80
C SER A 447 16.42 11.20 -24.75
N ALA A 448 16.11 11.38 -23.46
CA ALA A 448 16.76 10.66 -22.37
C ALA A 448 16.48 9.15 -22.43
N ALA A 449 15.23 8.74 -22.70
CA ALA A 449 14.87 7.34 -22.88
C ALA A 449 15.63 6.67 -24.05
N ILE A 450 15.75 7.35 -25.19
CA ILE A 450 16.51 6.88 -26.36
C ILE A 450 17.99 6.70 -26.01
N ARG A 451 18.60 7.68 -25.33
CA ARG A 451 20.03 7.61 -24.94
C ARG A 451 20.30 6.44 -24.00
N VAL A 452 19.53 6.29 -22.94
CA VAL A 452 19.77 5.21 -21.95
C VAL A 452 19.52 3.83 -22.55
N LEU A 453 18.46 3.66 -23.34
CA LEU A 453 18.20 2.39 -24.06
C LEU A 453 19.29 2.11 -25.09
N GLY A 454 19.73 3.11 -25.86
CA GLY A 454 20.80 2.96 -26.83
C GLY A 454 22.12 2.54 -26.19
N LEU A 455 22.46 3.12 -25.03
CA LEU A 455 23.64 2.73 -24.24
C LEU A 455 23.59 1.27 -23.82
N ILE A 456 22.43 0.80 -23.35
CA ILE A 456 22.24 -0.58 -22.90
C ILE A 456 22.29 -1.54 -24.10
N LEU A 457 21.60 -1.23 -25.20
CA LEU A 457 21.54 -2.06 -26.39
C LEU A 457 22.89 -2.20 -27.11
N ALA A 458 23.70 -1.13 -27.10
CA ALA A 458 25.05 -1.15 -27.68
C ALA A 458 25.99 -2.14 -26.97
N GLN A 459 25.66 -2.53 -25.76
CA GLN A 459 26.48 -3.42 -24.93
C GLN A 459 25.83 -4.80 -24.72
N GLN A 460 24.86 -5.18 -25.57
CA GLN A 460 24.11 -6.42 -25.44
C GLN A 460 25.00 -7.65 -25.32
N ASP A 461 26.01 -7.75 -26.19
CA ASP A 461 26.89 -8.93 -26.26
C ASP A 461 27.75 -9.13 -25.02
N SER A 462 28.07 -8.06 -24.33
CA SER A 462 28.88 -8.09 -23.10
C SER A 462 28.08 -8.31 -21.83
N VAL A 463 26.76 -8.39 -21.91
CA VAL A 463 25.90 -8.78 -20.76
C VAL A 463 25.95 -10.28 -20.59
N ALA A 464 26.34 -10.73 -19.40
CA ALA A 464 26.48 -12.15 -19.05
C ALA A 464 25.68 -12.48 -17.78
N ARG A 465 25.30 -13.77 -17.66
CA ARG A 465 24.73 -14.29 -16.43
C ARG A 465 25.82 -14.32 -15.35
N THR A 466 25.49 -13.80 -14.17
CA THR A 466 26.43 -13.72 -13.05
C THR A 466 25.79 -14.27 -11.77
N SER A 467 26.60 -14.61 -10.76
CA SER A 467 26.07 -15.01 -9.47
C SER A 467 25.55 -13.78 -8.72
N SER A 468 24.50 -13.98 -7.90
CA SER A 468 23.87 -12.89 -7.16
C SER A 468 24.76 -12.27 -6.06
N ALA A 469 25.78 -13.01 -5.61
CA ALA A 469 26.58 -12.63 -4.45
C ALA A 469 27.74 -11.66 -4.75
N ASP A 470 28.22 -11.63 -6.00
CA ASP A 470 29.50 -11.00 -6.30
C ASP A 470 29.46 -9.53 -6.72
N ASP A 471 28.26 -8.94 -6.88
CA ASP A 471 28.16 -7.69 -7.63
C ASP A 471 27.66 -6.46 -6.89
N ASP A 472 27.21 -6.58 -5.64
CA ASP A 472 26.75 -5.41 -4.88
C ASP A 472 27.91 -4.50 -4.44
N ASP A 473 29.14 -5.04 -4.38
CA ASP A 473 30.33 -4.33 -3.85
C ASP A 473 31.17 -3.57 -4.89
N LEU A 474 30.78 -3.59 -6.16
CA LEU A 474 31.66 -3.11 -7.24
C LEU A 474 31.30 -1.76 -7.81
N TRP A 475 30.56 -0.95 -7.06
CA TRP A 475 30.29 0.34 -7.64
C TRP A 475 30.69 1.57 -6.82
N PRO A 476 31.59 2.36 -7.29
CA PRO A 476 31.96 3.64 -6.74
C PRO A 476 31.38 4.82 -7.55
N GLY A 477 30.54 5.64 -6.92
CA GLY A 477 30.24 6.99 -7.33
C GLY A 477 29.18 7.18 -8.43
N GLU A 478 28.38 8.22 -8.28
CA GLU A 478 27.34 8.62 -9.22
C GLU A 478 27.89 9.45 -10.39
N SER A 479 29.04 10.08 -10.21
CA SER A 479 29.72 10.89 -11.22
C SER A 479 31.05 10.28 -11.67
N GLU A 480 31.50 10.64 -12.83
CA GLU A 480 32.84 10.26 -13.33
C GLU A 480 33.96 10.76 -12.40
N LEU A 481 33.74 11.88 -11.76
CA LEU A 481 34.66 12.52 -10.82
C LEU A 481 34.76 11.72 -9.51
N GLU A 482 33.65 11.25 -8.98
CA GLU A 482 33.63 10.35 -7.83
C GLU A 482 34.29 9.01 -8.13
N ARG A 483 34.02 8.43 -9.32
CA ARG A 483 34.71 7.22 -9.79
C ARG A 483 36.23 7.38 -9.80
N ASN A 484 36.71 8.45 -10.41
CA ASN A 484 38.13 8.75 -10.49
C ASN A 484 38.75 8.97 -9.11
N PHE A 485 37.99 9.63 -8.20
CA PHE A 485 38.40 9.81 -6.82
C PHE A 485 38.53 8.51 -6.05
N ILE A 486 37.49 7.65 -6.11
CA ILE A 486 37.47 6.34 -5.44
C ILE A 486 38.51 5.39 -6.03
N ASN A 487 38.70 5.38 -7.34
CA ASN A 487 39.79 4.61 -7.98
C ASN A 487 41.16 5.11 -7.56
N SER A 488 41.33 6.42 -7.34
CA SER A 488 42.58 6.97 -6.83
C SER A 488 42.85 6.64 -5.36
N LEU A 489 41.82 6.33 -4.57
CA LEU A 489 41.97 5.88 -3.17
C LEU A 489 42.23 4.37 -3.05
N ARG A 490 41.94 3.59 -4.10
CA ARG A 490 42.18 2.13 -4.14
C ARG A 490 43.56 1.73 -4.66
N ASN A 491 44.22 2.65 -5.30
CA ASN A 491 45.65 2.53 -5.73
C ASN A 491 46.58 3.19 -4.71
#